data_58a762a4d0ebacbd5026d875060d45e4
#
_entry.id   58a762a4d0ebacbd5026d875060d45e4
#
_cell.length_a   1.000
_cell.length_b   1.000
_cell.length_c   1.000
_cell.angle_alpha   90.00
_cell.angle_beta   90.00
_cell.angle_gamma   90.00
#
_symmetry.space_group_name_H-M   'P 1'
#
loop_
_entity.id
_entity.type
_entity.pdbx_description
1 polymer ?
#
loop_
_entity_poly.entity_id
_entity_poly.type
_entity_poly.pdbx_seq_one_letter_code
_entity_poly.pdbx_strand_id
1 'polypeptide(L)'
;VYENIAFGLKIKKMSKDVIDQKVMKMLKLIGLEGYEDKNTTLLSGGQQQRVAIARALVNEPKVLLLDEPLAALDLKLRKEMQYELKRIQQEVGITFIFVTHDQEEALTMSDKIVVMKNGEIQQVGSPEDIYNEPANRFVANFIGESNIIPGTMVEDYKVRFDDITFDCVDFGFKENEPVDVVIRPEDIDIVDVKDGKMTGEVLSVLFKGVHYEIMVETVPGTSVTVNMRVIRNQDVKSEDGKEMISANDFYVDIDDVEELDDKEIIALSNAQAWDPAADELISIAKVEYSLEKEEGKYPVTFSTSNGTSIVRNIYVVDQPFVKNEKANEGVMAFNFFKTVDEITESQALDTDLKTWAGAQGWKLSNEDESVDLSVDYDFEPEDVKEGVYQITFSTTGREFKIHTTDYTEEGQEV
;
A
#
# COMPACT_ATOMS: atom_id res chain seq x y z
N VAL A 1 -30.84 -15.94 -32.43
CA VAL A 1 -31.17 -14.71 -31.67
C VAL A 1 -32.63 -14.73 -31.25
N TYR A 2 -33.56 -14.89 -32.22
CA TYR A 2 -35.01 -14.90 -31.99
C TYR A 2 -35.39 -15.83 -30.82
N GLU A 3 -34.94 -17.10 -30.84
CA GLU A 3 -35.26 -18.11 -29.83
C GLU A 3 -34.81 -17.71 -28.42
N ASN A 4 -33.65 -17.03 -28.29
CA ASN A 4 -33.18 -16.53 -27.02
C ASN A 4 -34.11 -15.46 -26.45
N ILE A 5 -34.53 -14.48 -27.26
CA ILE A 5 -35.41 -13.40 -26.81
C ILE A 5 -36.81 -13.96 -26.51
N ALA A 6 -37.34 -14.83 -27.40
CA ALA A 6 -38.66 -15.42 -27.29
C ALA A 6 -38.82 -16.40 -26.07
N PHE A 7 -37.74 -16.86 -25.49
CA PHE A 7 -37.73 -17.95 -24.51
C PHE A 7 -38.70 -17.72 -23.33
N GLY A 8 -38.63 -16.57 -22.67
CA GLY A 8 -39.51 -16.24 -21.56
C GLY A 8 -40.99 -16.15 -21.94
N LEU A 9 -41.29 -15.65 -23.14
CA LEU A 9 -42.65 -15.52 -23.66
C LEU A 9 -43.26 -16.90 -24.02
N LYS A 10 -42.42 -17.81 -24.56
CA LYS A 10 -42.81 -19.20 -24.83
C LYS A 10 -43.15 -19.96 -23.56
N ILE A 11 -42.38 -19.76 -22.48
CA ILE A 11 -42.71 -20.35 -21.16
C ILE A 11 -44.07 -19.83 -20.67
N LYS A 12 -44.37 -18.55 -20.90
CA LYS A 12 -45.68 -17.96 -20.53
C LYS A 12 -46.81 -18.39 -21.47
N LYS A 13 -46.53 -19.25 -22.46
CA LYS A 13 -47.51 -19.79 -23.42
C LYS A 13 -48.27 -18.71 -24.22
N MET A 14 -47.60 -17.60 -24.52
CA MET A 14 -48.16 -16.53 -25.35
C MET A 14 -48.40 -17.02 -26.80
N SER A 15 -49.35 -16.42 -27.51
CA SER A 15 -49.58 -16.73 -28.92
C SER A 15 -48.38 -16.34 -29.80
N LYS A 16 -48.18 -17.05 -30.91
CA LYS A 16 -47.04 -16.81 -31.81
C LYS A 16 -47.02 -15.37 -32.30
N ASP A 17 -48.16 -14.83 -32.70
CA ASP A 17 -48.21 -13.43 -33.21
C ASP A 17 -47.78 -12.40 -32.19
N VAL A 18 -48.12 -12.60 -30.89
CA VAL A 18 -47.70 -11.74 -29.80
C VAL A 18 -46.18 -11.88 -29.52
N ILE A 19 -45.67 -13.11 -29.61
CA ILE A 19 -44.23 -13.37 -29.48
C ILE A 19 -43.45 -12.68 -30.57
N ASP A 20 -43.87 -12.85 -31.85
CA ASP A 20 -43.24 -12.25 -33.01
C ASP A 20 -43.19 -10.72 -32.87
N GLN A 21 -44.29 -10.07 -32.54
CA GLN A 21 -44.37 -8.62 -32.34
C GLN A 21 -43.42 -8.15 -31.23
N LYS A 22 -43.40 -8.81 -30.07
CA LYS A 22 -42.54 -8.42 -28.95
C LYS A 22 -41.07 -8.65 -29.26
N VAL A 23 -40.71 -9.76 -29.89
CA VAL A 23 -39.31 -10.03 -30.28
C VAL A 23 -38.80 -9.02 -31.29
N MET A 24 -39.59 -8.71 -32.32
CA MET A 24 -39.19 -7.69 -33.31
C MET A 24 -39.05 -6.30 -32.70
N LYS A 25 -39.91 -5.92 -31.75
CA LYS A 25 -39.76 -4.68 -30.98
C LYS A 25 -38.46 -4.66 -30.21
N MET A 26 -38.10 -5.77 -29.57
CA MET A 26 -36.82 -5.85 -28.83
C MET A 26 -35.62 -5.80 -29.75
N LEU A 27 -35.64 -6.50 -30.88
CA LEU A 27 -34.57 -6.45 -31.87
C LEU A 27 -34.35 -5.03 -32.41
N LYS A 28 -35.40 -4.27 -32.62
CA LYS A 28 -35.32 -2.85 -33.01
C LYS A 28 -34.70 -2.01 -31.89
N LEU A 29 -35.16 -2.22 -30.63
CA LEU A 29 -34.64 -1.51 -29.45
C LEU A 29 -33.12 -1.68 -29.28
N ILE A 30 -32.62 -2.90 -29.50
CA ILE A 30 -31.18 -3.23 -29.31
C ILE A 30 -30.35 -3.07 -30.59
N GLY A 31 -30.93 -2.54 -31.71
CA GLY A 31 -30.24 -2.32 -32.98
C GLY A 31 -29.75 -3.60 -33.66
N LEU A 32 -30.52 -4.69 -33.55
CA LEU A 32 -30.22 -5.98 -34.20
C LEU A 32 -31.33 -6.47 -35.12
N GLU A 33 -31.99 -5.56 -35.81
CA GLU A 33 -32.96 -5.90 -36.87
C GLU A 33 -32.26 -6.72 -37.97
N GLY A 34 -32.90 -7.77 -38.46
CA GLY A 34 -32.33 -8.69 -39.46
C GLY A 34 -31.35 -9.75 -38.88
N TYR A 35 -31.25 -9.85 -37.56
CA TYR A 35 -30.44 -10.86 -36.89
C TYR A 35 -31.26 -12.00 -36.26
N GLU A 36 -32.54 -12.07 -36.59
CA GLU A 36 -33.51 -13.01 -35.99
C GLU A 36 -32.99 -14.45 -36.04
N ASP A 37 -32.57 -14.88 -37.23
CA ASP A 37 -32.17 -16.27 -37.53
C ASP A 37 -30.67 -16.54 -37.21
N LYS A 38 -29.90 -15.52 -36.80
CA LYS A 38 -28.48 -15.72 -36.51
C LYS A 38 -28.26 -16.53 -35.25
N ASN A 39 -27.24 -17.37 -35.29
CA ASN A 39 -26.75 -18.06 -34.09
C ASN A 39 -26.05 -17.06 -33.14
N THR A 40 -26.42 -17.05 -31.89
CA THR A 40 -25.83 -16.17 -30.85
C THR A 40 -24.34 -16.37 -30.68
N THR A 41 -23.82 -17.57 -30.94
CA THR A 41 -22.37 -17.85 -30.85
C THR A 41 -21.54 -17.15 -31.93
N LEU A 42 -22.16 -16.65 -33.00
CA LEU A 42 -21.49 -15.92 -34.10
C LEU A 42 -21.55 -14.40 -33.90
N LEU A 43 -22.12 -13.93 -32.80
CA LEU A 43 -22.24 -12.52 -32.45
C LEU A 43 -20.98 -12.03 -31.70
N SER A 44 -20.67 -10.73 -31.87
CA SER A 44 -19.66 -10.09 -30.99
C SER A 44 -20.14 -10.05 -29.56
N GLY A 45 -19.18 -9.89 -28.58
CA GLY A 45 -19.49 -9.83 -27.15
C GLY A 45 -20.58 -8.80 -26.83
N GLY A 46 -20.47 -7.57 -27.36
CA GLY A 46 -21.50 -6.53 -27.17
C GLY A 46 -22.85 -6.88 -27.81
N GLN A 47 -22.88 -7.58 -28.97
CA GLN A 47 -24.12 -8.07 -29.54
C GLN A 47 -24.77 -9.17 -28.71
N GLN A 48 -23.96 -10.09 -28.14
CA GLN A 48 -24.45 -11.12 -27.20
C GLN A 48 -25.06 -10.48 -25.96
N GLN A 49 -24.39 -9.46 -25.38
CA GLN A 49 -24.87 -8.72 -24.23
C GLN A 49 -26.22 -8.06 -24.51
N ARG A 50 -26.35 -7.37 -25.67
CA ARG A 50 -27.62 -6.75 -26.11
C ARG A 50 -28.73 -7.78 -26.24
N VAL A 51 -28.48 -8.97 -26.78
CA VAL A 51 -29.48 -10.07 -26.87
C VAL A 51 -29.88 -10.54 -25.46
N ALA A 52 -28.93 -10.64 -24.52
CA ALA A 52 -29.23 -11.01 -23.12
C ALA A 52 -30.13 -9.99 -22.42
N ILE A 53 -29.87 -8.70 -22.63
CA ILE A 53 -30.73 -7.60 -22.16
C ILE A 53 -32.12 -7.65 -22.78
N ALA A 54 -32.23 -7.83 -24.09
CA ALA A 54 -33.51 -7.97 -24.77
C ALA A 54 -34.32 -9.16 -24.27
N ARG A 55 -33.64 -10.29 -23.97
CA ARG A 55 -34.26 -11.48 -23.38
C ARG A 55 -34.87 -11.19 -21.99
N ALA A 56 -34.23 -10.34 -21.20
CA ALA A 56 -34.77 -9.91 -19.91
C ALA A 56 -35.93 -8.92 -20.08
N LEU A 57 -35.74 -7.90 -20.92
CA LEU A 57 -36.68 -6.80 -21.15
C LEU A 57 -37.98 -7.22 -21.86
N VAL A 58 -37.94 -8.25 -22.70
CA VAL A 58 -39.13 -8.73 -23.44
C VAL A 58 -40.31 -9.15 -22.54
N ASN A 59 -39.98 -9.50 -21.30
CA ASN A 59 -40.97 -9.85 -20.27
C ASN A 59 -41.61 -8.64 -19.58
N GLU A 60 -41.22 -7.42 -19.94
CA GLU A 60 -41.69 -6.14 -19.42
C GLU A 60 -41.52 -6.07 -17.86
N PRO A 61 -40.31 -6.29 -17.32
CA PRO A 61 -40.09 -6.21 -15.90
C PRO A 61 -40.21 -4.76 -15.41
N LYS A 62 -40.48 -4.57 -14.11
CA LYS A 62 -40.43 -3.24 -13.48
C LYS A 62 -39.00 -2.82 -13.10
N VAL A 63 -38.14 -3.80 -12.87
CA VAL A 63 -36.73 -3.61 -12.50
C VAL A 63 -35.88 -4.60 -13.27
N LEU A 64 -34.76 -4.14 -13.83
CA LEU A 64 -33.74 -4.97 -14.46
C LEU A 64 -32.50 -4.99 -13.56
N LEU A 65 -32.06 -6.21 -13.20
CA LEU A 65 -30.82 -6.42 -12.43
C LEU A 65 -29.70 -6.82 -13.38
N LEU A 66 -28.57 -6.14 -13.31
CA LEU A 66 -27.39 -6.35 -14.12
C LEU A 66 -26.18 -6.52 -13.20
N ASP A 67 -25.62 -7.72 -13.19
CA ASP A 67 -24.45 -8.06 -12.40
C ASP A 67 -23.21 -8.08 -13.29
N GLU A 68 -22.31 -7.12 -13.08
CA GLU A 68 -21.10 -6.89 -13.87
C GLU A 68 -21.29 -6.98 -15.40
N PRO A 69 -22.26 -6.26 -15.98
CA PRO A 69 -22.68 -6.49 -17.37
C PRO A 69 -21.62 -6.14 -18.40
N LEU A 70 -20.59 -5.39 -18.05
CA LEU A 70 -19.57 -4.90 -18.98
C LEU A 70 -18.17 -5.48 -18.73
N ALA A 71 -17.99 -6.28 -17.69
CA ALA A 71 -16.67 -6.78 -17.22
C ALA A 71 -15.93 -7.62 -18.30
N ALA A 72 -16.65 -8.34 -19.16
CA ALA A 72 -16.05 -9.21 -20.18
C ALA A 72 -15.71 -8.49 -21.51
N LEU A 73 -15.93 -7.16 -21.60
CA LEU A 73 -15.74 -6.38 -22.82
C LEU A 73 -14.40 -5.64 -22.81
N ASP A 74 -13.78 -5.50 -23.99
CA ASP A 74 -12.63 -4.60 -24.15
C ASP A 74 -13.03 -3.13 -23.94
N LEU A 75 -12.05 -2.26 -23.70
CA LEU A 75 -12.27 -0.86 -23.30
C LEU A 75 -13.15 -0.08 -24.31
N LYS A 76 -12.92 -0.27 -25.61
CA LYS A 76 -13.67 0.45 -26.65
C LYS A 76 -15.12 -0.02 -26.67
N LEU A 77 -15.33 -1.32 -26.69
CA LEU A 77 -16.65 -1.92 -26.72
C LEU A 77 -17.42 -1.65 -25.42
N ARG A 78 -16.72 -1.58 -24.28
CA ARG A 78 -17.29 -1.22 -22.98
C ARG A 78 -17.88 0.19 -23.03
N LYS A 79 -17.13 1.20 -23.51
CA LYS A 79 -17.64 2.57 -23.66
C LYS A 79 -18.85 2.66 -24.61
N GLU A 80 -18.82 1.97 -25.74
CA GLU A 80 -19.97 1.89 -26.65
C GLU A 80 -21.20 1.29 -25.94
N MET A 81 -21.02 0.24 -25.16
CA MET A 81 -22.10 -0.41 -24.44
C MET A 81 -22.66 0.41 -23.27
N GLN A 82 -21.85 1.23 -22.60
CA GLN A 82 -22.32 2.18 -21.57
C GLN A 82 -23.35 3.14 -22.16
N TYR A 83 -23.02 3.78 -23.30
CA TYR A 83 -23.96 4.69 -24.00
C TYR A 83 -25.24 3.96 -24.43
N GLU A 84 -25.09 2.74 -24.97
CA GLU A 84 -26.21 1.96 -25.45
C GLU A 84 -27.16 1.53 -24.32
N LEU A 85 -26.60 1.11 -23.16
CA LEU A 85 -27.39 0.76 -21.96
C LEU A 85 -28.14 1.97 -21.39
N LYS A 86 -27.50 3.14 -21.34
CA LYS A 86 -28.15 4.38 -20.89
C LYS A 86 -29.30 4.76 -21.83
N ARG A 87 -29.09 4.63 -23.16
CA ARG A 87 -30.13 4.85 -24.19
C ARG A 87 -31.32 3.89 -24.01
N ILE A 88 -31.03 2.59 -23.85
CA ILE A 88 -32.08 1.57 -23.66
C ILE A 88 -32.85 1.84 -22.35
N GLN A 89 -32.18 2.19 -21.29
CA GLN A 89 -32.81 2.53 -19.99
C GLN A 89 -33.77 3.71 -20.13
N GLN A 90 -33.35 4.78 -20.81
CA GLN A 90 -34.19 5.96 -21.05
C GLN A 90 -35.40 5.63 -21.94
N GLU A 91 -35.21 4.81 -22.98
CA GLU A 91 -36.28 4.44 -23.91
C GLU A 91 -37.33 3.53 -23.28
N VAL A 92 -36.88 2.59 -22.40
CA VAL A 92 -37.78 1.64 -21.71
C VAL A 92 -38.42 2.29 -20.48
N GLY A 93 -37.75 3.19 -19.82
CA GLY A 93 -38.26 3.94 -18.64
C GLY A 93 -38.47 3.11 -17.38
N ILE A 94 -37.71 2.05 -17.20
CA ILE A 94 -37.74 1.22 -15.96
C ILE A 94 -36.48 1.41 -15.15
N THR A 95 -36.52 0.97 -13.87
CA THR A 95 -35.35 0.99 -12.99
C THR A 95 -34.33 -0.08 -13.41
N PHE A 96 -33.07 0.32 -13.61
CA PHE A 96 -31.94 -0.57 -13.76
C PHE A 96 -31.15 -0.56 -12.45
N ILE A 97 -30.74 -1.73 -11.97
CA ILE A 97 -29.80 -1.86 -10.85
C ILE A 97 -28.55 -2.54 -11.39
N PHE A 98 -27.43 -1.81 -11.38
CA PHE A 98 -26.12 -2.30 -11.77
C PHE A 98 -25.32 -2.69 -10.56
N VAL A 99 -24.66 -3.84 -10.62
CA VAL A 99 -23.54 -4.17 -9.71
C VAL A 99 -22.28 -4.08 -10.56
N THR A 100 -21.34 -3.25 -10.14
CA THR A 100 -20.04 -3.08 -10.81
C THR A 100 -18.95 -2.77 -9.78
N HIS A 101 -17.72 -3.14 -10.10
CA HIS A 101 -16.51 -2.69 -9.39
C HIS A 101 -15.76 -1.59 -10.16
N ASP A 102 -16.25 -1.20 -11.33
CA ASP A 102 -15.71 -0.13 -12.17
C ASP A 102 -16.31 1.22 -11.74
N GLN A 103 -15.44 2.12 -11.28
CA GLN A 103 -15.83 3.44 -10.79
C GLN A 103 -16.37 4.32 -11.91
N GLU A 104 -15.75 4.26 -13.12
CA GLU A 104 -16.20 5.04 -14.29
C GLU A 104 -17.62 4.64 -14.70
N GLU A 105 -17.93 3.33 -14.66
CA GLU A 105 -19.30 2.85 -14.93
C GLU A 105 -20.29 3.39 -13.91
N ALA A 106 -19.97 3.34 -12.62
CA ALA A 106 -20.85 3.82 -11.56
C ALA A 106 -21.12 5.33 -11.71
N LEU A 107 -20.10 6.14 -11.94
CA LEU A 107 -20.22 7.60 -12.05
C LEU A 107 -20.95 8.04 -13.33
N THR A 108 -20.71 7.38 -14.47
CA THR A 108 -21.25 7.83 -15.76
C THR A 108 -22.66 7.33 -16.07
N MET A 109 -23.01 6.15 -15.53
CA MET A 109 -24.27 5.49 -15.91
C MET A 109 -25.40 5.66 -14.89
N SER A 110 -25.07 5.90 -13.61
CA SER A 110 -26.05 5.90 -12.53
C SER A 110 -26.69 7.25 -12.29
N ASP A 111 -27.94 7.25 -11.85
CA ASP A 111 -28.61 8.43 -11.27
C ASP A 111 -28.45 8.45 -9.74
N LYS A 112 -28.15 7.28 -9.15
CA LYS A 112 -27.87 7.08 -7.74
C LYS A 112 -26.89 5.93 -7.53
N ILE A 113 -25.85 6.16 -6.73
CA ILE A 113 -24.83 5.19 -6.39
C ILE A 113 -25.03 4.71 -4.94
N VAL A 114 -24.80 3.42 -4.71
CA VAL A 114 -24.72 2.80 -3.38
C VAL A 114 -23.33 2.20 -3.24
N VAL A 115 -22.47 2.80 -2.43
CA VAL A 115 -21.14 2.26 -2.12
C VAL A 115 -21.25 1.25 -0.99
N MET A 116 -20.69 0.05 -1.18
CA MET A 116 -20.75 -1.04 -0.21
C MET A 116 -19.34 -1.54 0.15
N LYS A 117 -19.14 -1.90 1.41
CA LYS A 117 -17.93 -2.57 1.91
C LYS A 117 -18.32 -3.66 2.90
N ASN A 118 -17.83 -4.88 2.70
CA ASN A 118 -18.08 -6.03 3.58
C ASN A 118 -19.58 -6.29 3.86
N GLY A 119 -20.45 -6.06 2.86
CA GLY A 119 -21.90 -6.25 3.00
C GLY A 119 -22.65 -5.08 3.65
N GLU A 120 -21.96 -4.02 4.05
CA GLU A 120 -22.54 -2.81 4.65
C GLU A 120 -22.55 -1.64 3.69
N ILE A 121 -23.62 -0.84 3.71
CA ILE A 121 -23.71 0.38 2.93
C ILE A 121 -22.86 1.45 3.59
N GLN A 122 -21.93 2.01 2.84
CA GLN A 122 -21.03 3.09 3.29
C GLN A 122 -21.62 4.48 2.97
N GLN A 123 -22.17 4.64 1.76
CA GLN A 123 -22.81 5.89 1.33
C GLN A 123 -23.82 5.62 0.23
N VAL A 124 -24.84 6.48 0.15
CA VAL A 124 -25.83 6.53 -0.92
C VAL A 124 -26.00 7.96 -1.35
N GLY A 125 -25.80 8.27 -2.64
CA GLY A 125 -25.90 9.63 -3.16
C GLY A 125 -25.98 9.68 -4.69
N SER A 126 -26.05 10.90 -5.25
CA SER A 126 -25.80 11.12 -6.68
C SER A 126 -24.32 10.84 -7.02
N PRO A 127 -23.93 10.66 -8.27
CA PRO A 127 -22.52 10.58 -8.66
C PRO A 127 -21.71 11.76 -8.13
N GLU A 128 -22.24 12.98 -8.25
CA GLU A 128 -21.59 14.20 -7.78
C GLU A 128 -21.41 14.19 -6.25
N ASP A 129 -22.44 13.80 -5.47
CA ASP A 129 -22.36 13.73 -4.01
C ASP A 129 -21.29 12.73 -3.56
N ILE A 130 -21.26 11.54 -4.20
CA ILE A 130 -20.30 10.48 -3.85
C ILE A 130 -18.86 10.88 -4.17
N TYR A 131 -18.66 11.62 -5.26
CA TYR A 131 -17.33 12.06 -5.69
C TYR A 131 -16.81 13.25 -4.88
N ASN A 132 -17.65 14.28 -4.70
CA ASN A 132 -17.25 15.55 -4.09
C ASN A 132 -17.34 15.53 -2.55
N GLU A 133 -18.31 14.77 -1.98
CA GLU A 133 -18.59 14.73 -0.54
C GLU A 133 -18.56 13.28 -0.02
N PRO A 134 -17.41 12.58 -0.10
CA PRO A 134 -17.31 11.21 0.38
C PRO A 134 -17.49 11.13 1.89
N ALA A 135 -18.40 10.25 2.36
CA ALA A 135 -18.77 10.13 3.76
C ALA A 135 -17.63 9.59 4.67
N ASN A 136 -16.61 8.97 4.09
CA ASN A 136 -15.45 8.45 4.82
C ASN A 136 -14.28 8.19 3.86
N ARG A 137 -13.09 7.95 4.44
CA ARG A 137 -11.83 7.65 3.74
C ARG A 137 -11.96 6.49 2.74
N PHE A 138 -12.77 5.46 3.06
CA PHE A 138 -12.98 4.36 2.14
C PHE A 138 -13.70 4.79 0.86
N VAL A 139 -14.77 5.57 0.98
CA VAL A 139 -15.52 6.08 -0.19
C VAL A 139 -14.65 7.00 -1.03
N ALA A 140 -13.89 7.90 -0.39
CA ALA A 140 -12.97 8.80 -1.08
C ALA A 140 -11.96 8.06 -1.97
N ASN A 141 -11.30 7.03 -1.41
CA ASN A 141 -10.32 6.21 -2.14
C ASN A 141 -10.94 5.23 -3.13
N PHE A 142 -12.20 4.82 -2.90
CA PHE A 142 -12.87 3.84 -3.76
C PHE A 142 -13.45 4.47 -5.03
N ILE A 143 -13.86 5.73 -5.00
CA ILE A 143 -14.55 6.39 -6.13
C ILE A 143 -13.61 7.21 -7.03
N GLY A 144 -12.38 7.36 -6.67
CA GLY A 144 -11.39 8.11 -7.45
C GLY A 144 -10.08 8.23 -6.70
N GLU A 145 -9.08 8.70 -7.39
CA GLU A 145 -7.80 9.02 -6.75
C GLU A 145 -8.00 10.21 -5.80
N SER A 146 -7.35 10.17 -4.64
CA SER A 146 -7.49 11.21 -3.61
C SER A 146 -6.20 11.34 -2.81
N ASN A 147 -5.81 12.57 -2.54
CA ASN A 147 -4.87 12.90 -1.48
C ASN A 147 -5.68 13.03 -0.19
N ILE A 148 -5.42 12.19 0.82
CA ILE A 148 -6.14 12.22 2.11
C ILE A 148 -5.16 12.56 3.22
N ILE A 149 -5.35 13.72 3.83
CA ILE A 149 -4.41 14.31 4.79
C ILE A 149 -5.11 14.52 6.12
N PRO A 150 -4.51 14.16 7.26
CA PRO A 150 -5.03 14.56 8.57
C PRO A 150 -5.03 16.09 8.69
N GLY A 151 -6.15 16.65 9.10
CA GLY A 151 -6.32 18.07 9.29
C GLY A 151 -7.20 18.41 10.48
N THR A 152 -7.47 19.70 10.67
CA THR A 152 -8.30 20.21 11.77
C THR A 152 -9.20 21.31 11.25
N MET A 153 -10.51 21.23 11.49
CA MET A 153 -11.44 22.32 11.19
C MET A 153 -11.18 23.48 12.14
N VAL A 154 -10.82 24.64 11.61
CA VAL A 154 -10.56 25.85 12.41
C VAL A 154 -11.86 26.59 12.69
N GLU A 155 -12.67 26.77 11.67
CA GLU A 155 -14.00 27.36 11.66
C GLU A 155 -14.77 26.87 10.43
N ASP A 156 -16.04 27.21 10.28
CA ASP A 156 -16.79 26.88 9.06
C ASP A 156 -16.05 27.38 7.81
N TYR A 157 -15.93 26.52 6.81
CA TYR A 157 -15.25 26.78 5.55
C TYR A 157 -13.73 26.96 5.65
N LYS A 158 -13.11 26.58 6.78
CA LYS A 158 -11.66 26.66 6.96
C LYS A 158 -11.08 25.43 7.63
N VAL A 159 -10.16 24.79 6.95
CA VAL A 159 -9.42 23.62 7.44
C VAL A 159 -7.93 23.93 7.51
N ARG A 160 -7.25 23.39 8.50
CA ARG A 160 -5.79 23.52 8.67
C ARG A 160 -5.14 22.16 8.61
N PHE A 161 -4.10 22.07 7.78
CA PHE A 161 -3.12 20.99 7.74
C PHE A 161 -1.75 21.58 7.40
N ASP A 162 -0.66 20.92 7.81
CA ASP A 162 0.73 21.40 7.66
C ASP A 162 0.95 22.84 8.16
N ASP A 163 0.28 23.21 9.24
CA ASP A 163 0.29 24.57 9.83
C ASP A 163 -0.26 25.67 8.91
N ILE A 164 -0.82 25.32 7.76
CA ILE A 164 -1.42 26.26 6.80
C ILE A 164 -2.94 26.11 6.83
N THR A 165 -3.63 27.27 6.82
CA THR A 165 -5.09 27.29 6.74
C THR A 165 -5.56 27.48 5.31
N PHE A 166 -6.45 26.59 4.87
CA PHE A 166 -7.08 26.58 3.56
C PHE A 166 -8.56 26.82 3.67
N ASP A 167 -9.13 27.39 2.61
CA ASP A 167 -10.58 27.46 2.45
C ASP A 167 -11.09 26.06 2.05
N CYS A 168 -12.23 25.64 2.58
CA CYS A 168 -12.93 24.41 2.23
C CYS A 168 -14.42 24.66 2.03
N VAL A 169 -15.16 23.65 1.60
CA VAL A 169 -16.61 23.76 1.35
C VAL A 169 -17.45 23.34 2.55
N ASP A 170 -16.84 22.73 3.54
CA ASP A 170 -17.50 22.10 4.68
C ASP A 170 -17.81 23.07 5.82
N PHE A 171 -18.90 22.79 6.54
CA PHE A 171 -19.34 23.55 7.69
C PHE A 171 -20.08 22.67 8.71
N GLY A 172 -20.28 23.19 9.91
CA GLY A 172 -21.03 22.53 10.99
C GLY A 172 -20.16 21.58 11.85
N PHE A 173 -18.85 21.58 11.66
CA PHE A 173 -17.90 20.91 12.55
C PHE A 173 -17.64 21.73 13.81
N LYS A 174 -17.14 21.06 14.86
CA LYS A 174 -16.68 21.79 16.05
C LYS A 174 -15.34 22.46 15.76
N GLU A 175 -15.12 23.58 16.42
CA GLU A 175 -13.81 24.24 16.40
C GLU A 175 -12.70 23.26 16.87
N ASN A 176 -11.63 23.15 16.09
CA ASN A 176 -10.51 22.22 16.29
C ASN A 176 -10.90 20.73 16.24
N GLU A 177 -11.95 20.37 15.52
CA GLU A 177 -12.32 18.98 15.28
C GLU A 177 -11.33 18.32 14.30
N PRO A 178 -10.72 17.17 14.65
CA PRO A 178 -9.87 16.42 13.72
C PRO A 178 -10.71 15.87 12.56
N VAL A 179 -10.20 16.05 11.34
CA VAL A 179 -10.86 15.60 10.11
C VAL A 179 -9.84 14.98 9.14
N ASP A 180 -10.33 14.19 8.20
CA ASP A 180 -9.59 13.80 7.01
C ASP A 180 -9.90 14.82 5.89
N VAL A 181 -8.90 15.55 5.44
CA VAL A 181 -9.02 16.47 4.30
C VAL A 181 -8.83 15.66 3.03
N VAL A 182 -9.82 15.70 2.15
CA VAL A 182 -9.78 15.01 0.84
C VAL A 182 -9.54 16.05 -0.24
N ILE A 183 -8.45 15.90 -0.99
CA ILE A 183 -8.10 16.78 -2.12
C ILE A 183 -7.94 15.91 -3.36
N ARG A 184 -8.70 16.21 -4.41
CA ARG A 184 -8.58 15.51 -5.68
C ARG A 184 -7.30 15.96 -6.40
N PRO A 185 -6.60 15.06 -7.12
CA PRO A 185 -5.38 15.42 -7.84
C PRO A 185 -5.57 16.55 -8.86
N GLU A 186 -6.74 16.64 -9.47
CA GLU A 186 -7.13 17.69 -10.42
C GLU A 186 -7.48 19.04 -9.81
N ASP A 187 -7.64 19.09 -8.48
CA ASP A 187 -7.94 20.33 -7.75
C ASP A 187 -6.66 21.03 -7.22
N ILE A 188 -5.50 20.46 -7.52
CA ILE A 188 -4.21 21.03 -7.11
C ILE A 188 -3.56 21.72 -8.30
N ASP A 189 -3.39 23.03 -8.18
CA ASP A 189 -2.69 23.85 -9.18
C ASP A 189 -1.21 23.96 -8.85
N ILE A 190 -0.35 23.74 -9.85
CA ILE A 190 1.07 24.04 -9.79
C ILE A 190 1.28 25.49 -10.23
N VAL A 191 1.84 26.29 -9.35
CA VAL A 191 2.03 27.73 -9.56
C VAL A 191 3.48 28.13 -9.23
N ASP A 192 3.88 29.37 -9.55
CA ASP A 192 5.17 29.91 -9.12
C ASP A 192 5.27 29.85 -7.57
N VAL A 193 6.46 29.58 -7.03
CA VAL A 193 6.74 29.49 -5.57
C VAL A 193 6.20 30.68 -4.77
N LYS A 194 6.24 31.87 -5.33
CA LYS A 194 5.73 33.12 -4.68
C LYS A 194 4.20 33.17 -4.56
N ASP A 195 3.48 32.42 -5.39
CA ASP A 195 2.03 32.42 -5.49
C ASP A 195 1.42 31.16 -4.82
N GLY A 196 2.25 30.11 -4.58
CA GLY A 196 1.85 28.87 -3.92
C GLY A 196 1.68 29.00 -2.41
N LYS A 197 0.86 28.16 -1.82
CA LYS A 197 0.70 28.02 -0.37
C LYS A 197 1.59 26.94 0.23
N MET A 198 1.95 25.95 -0.57
CA MET A 198 2.84 24.84 -0.20
C MET A 198 3.96 24.70 -1.22
N THR A 199 5.05 24.09 -0.82
CA THR A 199 6.17 23.73 -1.69
C THR A 199 6.50 22.25 -1.52
N GLY A 200 7.06 21.62 -2.54
CA GLY A 200 7.47 20.22 -2.49
C GLY A 200 8.46 19.87 -3.58
N GLU A 201 9.03 18.68 -3.50
CA GLU A 201 9.94 18.11 -4.48
C GLU A 201 9.19 17.19 -5.43
N VAL A 202 9.39 17.33 -6.74
CA VAL A 202 8.77 16.45 -7.74
C VAL A 202 9.51 15.12 -7.76
N LEU A 203 8.82 14.04 -7.36
CA LEU A 203 9.36 12.69 -7.34
C LEU A 203 9.24 11.99 -8.71
N SER A 204 8.12 12.18 -9.39
CA SER A 204 7.88 11.57 -10.69
C SER A 204 6.87 12.33 -11.53
N VAL A 205 6.99 12.19 -12.85
CA VAL A 205 6.07 12.76 -13.83
C VAL A 205 5.71 11.72 -14.87
N LEU A 206 4.43 11.42 -15.04
CA LEU A 206 3.91 10.42 -15.98
C LEU A 206 2.87 11.04 -16.90
N PHE A 207 3.10 10.97 -18.21
CA PHE A 207 2.10 11.39 -19.19
C PHE A 207 1.04 10.31 -19.43
N LYS A 208 -0.21 10.59 -19.10
CA LYS A 208 -1.37 9.68 -19.22
C LYS A 208 -2.20 9.89 -20.50
N GLY A 209 -1.68 10.62 -21.47
CA GLY A 209 -2.32 10.87 -22.77
C GLY A 209 -3.16 12.14 -22.81
N VAL A 210 -3.88 12.50 -21.77
CA VAL A 210 -4.73 13.71 -21.67
C VAL A 210 -4.26 14.66 -20.56
N HIS A 211 -3.51 14.16 -19.60
CA HIS A 211 -2.91 14.93 -18.50
C HIS A 211 -1.57 14.30 -18.09
N TYR A 212 -0.80 15.05 -17.32
CA TYR A 212 0.35 14.55 -16.57
C TYR A 212 -0.11 14.18 -15.16
N GLU A 213 0.34 13.03 -14.68
CA GLU A 213 0.27 12.64 -13.28
C GLU A 213 1.63 12.94 -12.65
N ILE A 214 1.64 13.79 -11.63
CA ILE A 214 2.85 14.24 -10.95
C ILE A 214 2.76 13.82 -9.49
N MET A 215 3.82 13.20 -8.97
CA MET A 215 3.99 12.93 -7.55
C MET A 215 4.93 13.97 -6.95
N VAL A 216 4.48 14.64 -5.90
CA VAL A 216 5.23 15.69 -5.20
C VAL A 216 5.34 15.33 -3.72
N GLU A 217 6.55 15.30 -3.19
CA GLU A 217 6.78 15.14 -1.76
C GLU A 217 6.84 16.51 -1.07
N THR A 218 5.92 16.79 -0.16
CA THR A 218 5.85 18.06 0.58
C THR A 218 6.46 17.96 1.97
N VAL A 219 6.50 16.76 2.55
CA VAL A 219 7.16 16.48 3.83
C VAL A 219 7.98 15.21 3.65
N PRO A 220 9.32 15.30 3.64
CA PRO A 220 10.18 14.13 3.54
C PRO A 220 9.88 13.09 4.61
N GLY A 221 10.01 11.82 4.26
CA GLY A 221 9.92 10.71 5.18
C GLY A 221 10.99 10.82 6.28
N THR A 222 10.77 10.08 7.36
CA THR A 222 11.74 9.98 8.46
C THR A 222 12.67 8.81 8.19
N SER A 223 13.98 9.02 8.30
CA SER A 223 14.97 7.98 8.07
C SER A 223 15.95 7.84 9.21
N VAL A 224 16.43 6.62 9.42
CA VAL A 224 17.54 6.30 10.33
C VAL A 224 18.53 5.41 9.58
N THR A 225 19.83 5.73 9.71
CA THR A 225 20.91 4.92 9.14
C THR A 225 21.66 4.21 10.24
N VAL A 226 21.84 2.90 10.10
CA VAL A 226 22.58 2.06 11.02
C VAL A 226 23.77 1.40 10.34
N ASN A 227 24.72 0.92 11.11
CA ASN A 227 25.85 0.18 10.61
C ASN A 227 25.60 -1.34 10.75
N MET A 228 25.62 -2.05 9.65
CA MET A 228 25.75 -3.50 9.60
C MET A 228 27.25 -3.84 9.52
N ARG A 229 27.76 -4.56 10.50
CA ARG A 229 29.13 -5.05 10.46
C ARG A 229 29.19 -6.50 10.01
N VAL A 230 29.79 -6.72 8.87
CA VAL A 230 29.97 -8.08 8.29
C VAL A 230 31.28 -8.67 8.80
N ILE A 231 31.18 -9.86 9.37
CA ILE A 231 32.30 -10.59 9.99
C ILE A 231 32.38 -12.01 9.39
N ARG A 232 33.55 -12.65 9.60
CA ARG A 232 33.68 -14.11 9.39
C ARG A 232 33.54 -14.82 10.72
N ASN A 233 32.92 -15.99 10.69
CA ASN A 233 32.95 -16.92 11.82
C ASN A 233 34.39 -17.28 12.15
N GLN A 234 34.80 -16.99 13.38
CA GLN A 234 36.13 -17.32 13.89
C GLN A 234 35.96 -18.24 15.11
N ASP A 235 35.90 -19.52 14.84
CA ASP A 235 35.86 -20.53 15.87
C ASP A 235 37.27 -20.74 16.45
N VAL A 236 37.35 -20.94 17.73
CA VAL A 236 38.60 -21.30 18.41
C VAL A 236 38.53 -22.77 18.79
N LYS A 237 39.58 -23.54 18.44
CA LYS A 237 39.74 -24.94 18.77
C LYS A 237 40.75 -25.09 19.92
N SER A 238 40.45 -25.94 20.91
CA SER A 238 41.38 -26.30 21.94
C SER A 238 42.67 -26.94 21.41
N GLU A 239 43.79 -26.87 22.13
CA GLU A 239 45.06 -27.43 21.71
C GLU A 239 44.99 -28.96 21.51
N ASP A 240 44.20 -29.66 22.32
CA ASP A 240 43.97 -31.12 22.20
C ASP A 240 42.89 -31.51 21.18
N GLY A 241 42.25 -30.51 20.59
CA GLY A 241 41.24 -30.68 19.55
C GLY A 241 39.87 -31.18 20.01
N LYS A 242 39.60 -31.25 21.32
CA LYS A 242 38.37 -31.81 21.88
C LYS A 242 37.26 -30.79 22.11
N GLU A 243 37.57 -29.51 22.08
CA GLU A 243 36.63 -28.47 22.28
C GLU A 243 36.74 -27.44 21.16
N MET A 244 35.59 -26.93 20.75
CA MET A 244 35.46 -25.74 19.92
C MET A 244 34.60 -24.72 20.64
N ILE A 245 34.90 -23.43 20.47
CA ILE A 245 34.10 -22.31 20.98
C ILE A 245 33.95 -21.25 19.90
N SER A 246 32.73 -20.77 19.75
CA SER A 246 32.35 -19.71 18.82
C SER A 246 31.60 -18.63 19.58
N ALA A 247 31.77 -17.38 19.21
CA ALA A 247 30.96 -16.26 19.65
C ALA A 247 31.09 -15.12 18.64
N ASN A 248 30.14 -14.19 18.62
CA ASN A 248 30.13 -13.01 17.76
C ASN A 248 30.37 -11.75 18.57
N ASP A 249 30.90 -10.72 17.93
CA ASP A 249 30.79 -9.33 18.40
C ASP A 249 29.30 -8.91 18.36
N PHE A 250 28.87 -8.00 19.24
CA PHE A 250 27.50 -7.52 19.27
C PHE A 250 27.40 -6.09 19.77
N TYR A 251 26.26 -5.46 19.49
CA TYR A 251 25.92 -4.12 19.94
C TYR A 251 24.99 -4.18 21.15
N VAL A 252 25.11 -3.18 22.03
CA VAL A 252 24.28 -2.93 23.19
C VAL A 252 23.95 -1.45 23.24
N ASP A 253 22.72 -1.13 23.58
CA ASP A 253 22.35 0.24 23.86
C ASP A 253 22.98 0.72 25.16
N ILE A 254 23.41 1.99 25.19
CA ILE A 254 24.02 2.59 26.35
C ILE A 254 23.10 2.56 27.58
N ASP A 255 21.78 2.60 27.36
CA ASP A 255 20.80 2.56 28.45
C ASP A 255 20.64 1.17 29.05
N ASP A 256 20.89 0.11 28.28
CA ASP A 256 20.75 -1.30 28.69
C ASP A 256 21.99 -1.85 29.39
N VAL A 257 23.13 -1.13 29.40
CA VAL A 257 24.43 -1.60 29.94
C VAL A 257 24.33 -2.08 31.37
N GLU A 258 23.54 -1.41 32.22
CA GLU A 258 23.40 -1.74 33.64
C GLU A 258 22.52 -2.98 33.91
N GLU A 259 21.71 -3.40 32.94
CA GLU A 259 20.79 -4.53 33.05
C GLU A 259 21.39 -5.85 32.56
N LEU A 260 22.53 -5.80 31.84
CA LEU A 260 23.16 -6.98 31.24
C LEU A 260 23.71 -7.97 32.26
N ASP A 261 23.31 -9.22 32.09
CA ASP A 261 23.90 -10.34 32.82
C ASP A 261 24.68 -11.31 31.89
N ASP A 262 25.38 -12.27 32.47
CA ASP A 262 26.16 -13.27 31.70
C ASP A 262 25.31 -14.05 30.68
N LYS A 263 24.03 -14.29 30.99
CA LYS A 263 23.12 -15.05 30.10
C LYS A 263 22.72 -14.23 28.88
N GLU A 264 22.43 -12.95 29.09
CA GLU A 264 22.09 -12.02 28.03
C GLU A 264 23.30 -11.80 27.13
N ILE A 265 24.49 -11.65 27.68
CA ILE A 265 25.74 -11.54 26.92
C ILE A 265 26.02 -12.80 26.11
N ILE A 266 25.78 -14.00 26.63
CA ILE A 266 25.89 -15.27 25.91
C ILE A 266 24.86 -15.30 24.74
N ALA A 267 23.63 -14.89 25.01
CA ALA A 267 22.56 -14.87 24.01
C ALA A 267 22.84 -13.87 22.88
N LEU A 268 23.20 -12.63 23.21
CA LEU A 268 23.50 -11.56 22.25
C LEU A 268 24.72 -11.89 21.37
N SER A 269 25.75 -12.53 21.97
CA SER A 269 26.93 -12.95 21.23
C SER A 269 26.77 -14.28 20.47
N ASN A 270 25.64 -14.97 20.66
CA ASN A 270 25.44 -16.34 20.17
C ASN A 270 26.62 -17.26 20.57
N ALA A 271 27.15 -17.10 21.80
CA ALA A 271 28.29 -17.86 22.24
C ALA A 271 27.94 -19.33 22.49
N GLN A 272 28.68 -20.22 21.85
CA GLN A 272 28.48 -21.67 21.91
C GLN A 272 29.84 -22.39 22.03
N ALA A 273 29.84 -23.52 22.73
CA ALA A 273 30.96 -24.44 22.70
C ALA A 273 30.47 -25.87 22.49
N TRP A 274 31.30 -26.71 21.86
CA TRP A 274 30.93 -28.10 21.54
C TRP A 274 32.17 -29.01 21.43
N ASP A 275 31.92 -30.30 21.59
CA ASP A 275 32.91 -31.36 21.27
C ASP A 275 32.77 -31.68 19.75
N PRO A 276 33.77 -31.35 18.90
CA PRO A 276 33.69 -31.57 17.50
C PRO A 276 33.71 -33.06 17.07
N ALA A 277 34.05 -34.00 17.96
CA ALA A 277 34.05 -35.41 17.71
C ALA A 277 32.71 -36.08 18.06
N ALA A 278 32.03 -35.58 19.08
CA ALA A 278 30.74 -36.08 19.56
C ALA A 278 29.54 -35.27 19.05
N ASP A 279 29.76 -34.08 18.53
CA ASP A 279 28.74 -33.10 18.14
C ASP A 279 27.82 -32.74 19.35
N GLU A 280 28.39 -32.73 20.54
CA GLU A 280 27.66 -32.40 21.78
C GLU A 280 28.01 -30.99 22.29
N LEU A 281 26.98 -30.22 22.70
CA LEU A 281 27.16 -28.90 23.28
C LEU A 281 27.83 -28.95 24.63
N ILE A 282 28.81 -28.06 24.84
CA ILE A 282 29.50 -27.81 26.10
C ILE A 282 29.04 -26.47 26.63
N SER A 283 28.81 -26.36 27.94
CA SER A 283 28.41 -25.09 28.54
C SER A 283 29.55 -24.08 28.58
N ILE A 284 29.25 -22.82 28.31
CA ILE A 284 30.12 -21.69 28.65
C ILE A 284 30.18 -21.59 30.15
N ALA A 285 31.36 -21.76 30.71
CA ALA A 285 31.59 -21.84 32.15
C ALA A 285 31.87 -20.47 32.79
N LYS A 286 32.38 -19.52 31.98
CA LYS A 286 32.78 -18.20 32.48
C LYS A 286 32.62 -17.15 31.37
N VAL A 287 32.10 -15.99 31.77
CA VAL A 287 32.04 -14.77 30.93
C VAL A 287 32.78 -13.67 31.72
N GLU A 288 33.76 -13.04 31.10
CA GLU A 288 34.56 -11.97 31.75
C GLU A 288 34.49 -10.71 30.88
N TYR A 289 33.95 -9.65 31.44
CA TYR A 289 33.81 -8.34 30.80
C TYR A 289 33.88 -7.21 31.81
N SER A 290 34.15 -5.99 31.33
CA SER A 290 34.02 -4.76 32.10
C SER A 290 33.42 -3.71 31.19
N LEU A 291 32.17 -3.37 31.43
CA LEU A 291 31.42 -2.38 30.69
C LEU A 291 31.34 -1.08 31.48
N GLU A 292 31.40 0.04 30.75
CA GLU A 292 31.11 1.37 31.27
C GLU A 292 29.90 1.91 30.51
N LYS A 293 29.07 2.73 31.18
CA LYS A 293 27.91 3.39 30.55
C LYS A 293 28.37 4.57 29.69
N GLU A 294 29.26 4.28 28.76
CA GLU A 294 29.79 5.23 27.77
C GLU A 294 29.91 4.52 26.41
N GLU A 295 29.71 5.28 25.33
CA GLU A 295 29.92 4.75 23.98
C GLU A 295 31.36 4.24 23.83
N GLY A 296 31.50 3.02 23.34
CA GLY A 296 32.80 2.43 23.22
C GLY A 296 32.81 0.97 22.77
N LYS A 297 34.04 0.43 22.81
CA LYS A 297 34.32 -0.96 22.45
C LYS A 297 34.93 -1.66 23.64
N TYR A 298 34.25 -2.66 24.18
CA TYR A 298 34.61 -3.36 25.41
C TYR A 298 34.86 -4.85 25.12
N PRO A 299 36.00 -5.42 25.51
CA PRO A 299 36.29 -6.83 25.31
C PRO A 299 35.46 -7.70 26.23
N VAL A 300 34.96 -8.84 25.72
CA VAL A 300 34.35 -9.92 26.50
C VAL A 300 35.04 -11.23 26.21
N THR A 301 35.32 -12.02 27.21
CA THR A 301 35.96 -13.34 27.12
C THR A 301 34.96 -14.42 27.54
N PHE A 302 34.73 -15.36 26.67
CA PHE A 302 33.93 -16.57 26.93
C PHE A 302 34.88 -17.74 27.12
N SER A 303 34.66 -18.57 28.14
CA SER A 303 35.51 -19.71 28.41
C SER A 303 34.72 -20.95 28.80
N THR A 304 35.19 -22.13 28.35
CA THR A 304 34.71 -23.44 28.82
C THR A 304 35.37 -23.81 30.18
N SER A 305 34.86 -24.86 30.82
CA SER A 305 35.43 -25.37 32.07
C SER A 305 36.86 -25.90 31.92
N ASN A 306 37.27 -26.29 30.71
CA ASN A 306 38.62 -26.80 30.44
C ASN A 306 39.58 -25.70 29.96
N GLY A 307 39.12 -24.44 29.89
CA GLY A 307 39.95 -23.27 29.61
C GLY A 307 40.05 -22.89 28.14
N THR A 308 39.31 -23.54 27.21
CA THR A 308 39.18 -23.05 25.84
C THR A 308 38.44 -21.74 25.85
N SER A 309 39.01 -20.68 25.27
CA SER A 309 38.43 -19.34 25.37
C SER A 309 38.46 -18.59 24.05
N ILE A 310 37.50 -17.68 23.88
CA ILE A 310 37.39 -16.76 22.75
C ILE A 310 37.13 -15.33 23.26
N VAL A 311 37.77 -14.35 22.64
CA VAL A 311 37.57 -12.92 22.97
C VAL A 311 36.75 -12.29 21.83
N ARG A 312 35.73 -11.56 22.25
CA ARG A 312 34.88 -10.75 21.37
C ARG A 312 34.71 -9.35 21.93
N ASN A 313 33.99 -8.52 21.20
CA ASN A 313 33.77 -7.14 21.60
C ASN A 313 32.29 -6.85 21.75
N ILE A 314 31.96 -6.12 22.78
CA ILE A 314 30.68 -5.46 22.99
C ILE A 314 30.87 -4.02 22.53
N TYR A 315 29.99 -3.57 21.62
CA TYR A 315 29.94 -2.18 21.15
C TYR A 315 28.78 -1.49 21.84
N VAL A 316 29.08 -0.63 22.81
CA VAL A 316 28.09 0.22 23.46
C VAL A 316 27.87 1.45 22.58
N VAL A 317 26.63 1.69 22.19
CA VAL A 317 26.23 2.77 21.31
C VAL A 317 24.94 3.42 21.82
N ASP A 318 24.75 4.70 21.55
CA ASP A 318 23.46 5.34 21.68
C ASP A 318 22.53 4.86 20.54
N GLN A 319 21.27 4.58 20.85
CA GLN A 319 20.34 4.06 19.84
C GLN A 319 20.03 5.11 18.79
N PRO A 320 20.17 4.80 17.49
CA PRO A 320 19.72 5.68 16.44
C PRO A 320 18.19 5.70 16.40
N PHE A 321 17.64 6.78 16.90
CA PHE A 321 16.23 7.06 17.01
C PHE A 321 15.94 8.45 16.46
N VAL A 322 15.03 8.54 15.51
CA VAL A 322 14.68 9.80 14.86
C VAL A 322 13.18 10.05 14.97
N LYS A 323 12.81 11.23 15.46
CA LYS A 323 11.44 11.76 15.46
C LYS A 323 11.32 12.88 14.44
N ASN A 324 10.29 12.81 13.61
CA ASN A 324 9.92 13.86 12.70
C ASN A 324 8.49 14.34 13.02
N GLU A 325 8.38 15.45 13.73
CA GLU A 325 7.10 16.00 14.17
C GLU A 325 6.23 16.44 12.98
N LYS A 326 6.84 16.92 11.88
CA LYS A 326 6.11 17.32 10.67
C LYS A 326 5.47 16.13 9.96
N ALA A 327 6.19 15.02 9.85
CA ALA A 327 5.67 13.76 9.33
C ALA A 327 4.76 13.04 10.34
N ASN A 328 4.78 13.44 11.61
CA ASN A 328 4.16 12.74 12.74
C ASN A 328 4.66 11.30 12.87
N GLU A 329 5.98 11.09 12.67
CA GLU A 329 6.58 9.75 12.61
C GLU A 329 7.84 9.65 13.46
N GLY A 330 8.05 8.45 14.02
CA GLY A 330 9.30 8.03 14.62
C GLY A 330 9.84 6.82 13.88
N VAL A 331 11.16 6.72 13.77
CA VAL A 331 11.87 5.55 13.22
C VAL A 331 13.03 5.21 14.15
N MET A 332 13.17 3.92 14.45
CA MET A 332 14.32 3.39 15.19
C MET A 332 14.86 2.15 14.48
N ALA A 333 16.15 1.94 14.60
CA ALA A 333 16.81 0.71 14.21
C ALA A 333 18.13 0.58 14.98
N PHE A 334 18.69 -0.63 15.06
CA PHE A 334 19.90 -0.91 15.81
C PHE A 334 21.05 -1.25 14.87
N ASN A 335 22.27 -0.88 15.25
CA ASN A 335 23.46 -1.45 14.64
C ASN A 335 23.50 -2.96 14.91
N PHE A 336 23.98 -3.76 13.95
CA PHE A 336 23.99 -5.22 14.08
C PHE A 336 25.19 -5.86 13.38
N PHE A 337 25.43 -7.13 13.74
CA PHE A 337 26.47 -7.96 13.13
C PHE A 337 25.84 -9.08 12.33
N LYS A 338 26.42 -9.38 11.17
CA LYS A 338 26.07 -10.54 10.35
C LYS A 338 27.32 -11.18 9.74
N THR A 339 27.25 -12.48 9.47
CA THR A 339 28.29 -13.16 8.72
C THR A 339 28.04 -13.01 7.23
N VAL A 340 29.08 -13.23 6.42
CA VAL A 340 28.96 -13.25 4.95
C VAL A 340 27.91 -14.28 4.53
N ASP A 341 27.92 -15.47 5.13
CA ASP A 341 27.03 -16.57 4.78
C ASP A 341 25.56 -16.23 5.09
N GLU A 342 25.26 -15.62 6.24
CA GLU A 342 23.89 -15.19 6.58
C GLU A 342 23.31 -14.20 5.56
N ILE A 343 24.13 -13.32 5.01
CA ILE A 343 23.70 -12.33 4.00
C ILE A 343 23.51 -12.97 2.63
N THR A 344 24.48 -13.78 2.19
CA THR A 344 24.44 -14.43 0.87
C THR A 344 23.36 -15.51 0.76
N GLU A 345 22.97 -16.14 1.86
CA GLU A 345 21.92 -17.14 1.92
C GLU A 345 20.51 -16.56 2.10
N SER A 346 20.39 -15.26 2.38
CA SER A 346 19.09 -14.60 2.55
C SER A 346 18.29 -14.64 1.24
N GLN A 347 17.03 -15.07 1.34
CA GLN A 347 16.08 -15.10 0.23
C GLN A 347 15.14 -13.87 0.19
N ALA A 348 15.17 -13.06 1.24
CA ALA A 348 14.31 -11.88 1.41
C ALA A 348 15.07 -10.80 2.20
N LEU A 349 16.20 -10.33 1.64
CA LEU A 349 17.16 -9.50 2.37
C LEU A 349 16.55 -8.26 3.02
N ASP A 350 15.65 -7.55 2.36
CA ASP A 350 14.99 -6.37 2.93
C ASP A 350 14.22 -6.70 4.23
N THR A 351 13.53 -7.82 4.26
CA THR A 351 12.80 -8.30 5.44
C THR A 351 13.75 -8.73 6.55
N ASP A 352 14.82 -9.43 6.17
CA ASP A 352 15.83 -9.90 7.09
C ASP A 352 16.60 -8.72 7.70
N LEU A 353 16.98 -7.72 6.91
CA LEU A 353 17.63 -6.50 7.40
C LEU A 353 16.75 -5.74 8.42
N LYS A 354 15.45 -5.59 8.16
CA LYS A 354 14.51 -5.00 9.14
C LYS A 354 14.48 -5.80 10.44
N THR A 355 14.42 -7.11 10.33
CA THR A 355 14.39 -8.02 11.49
C THR A 355 15.70 -7.98 12.28
N TRP A 356 16.84 -8.04 11.59
CA TRP A 356 18.17 -8.03 12.22
C TRP A 356 18.49 -6.72 12.90
N ALA A 357 18.06 -5.61 12.29
CA ALA A 357 18.20 -4.27 12.87
C ALA A 357 17.13 -3.94 13.92
N GLY A 358 16.12 -4.79 14.12
CA GLY A 358 14.97 -4.45 14.95
C GLY A 358 14.27 -3.17 14.51
N ALA A 359 14.26 -2.91 13.19
CA ALA A 359 13.77 -1.65 12.63
C ALA A 359 12.26 -1.49 12.83
N GLN A 360 11.84 -0.35 13.34
CA GLN A 360 10.45 -0.03 13.62
C GLN A 360 10.13 1.42 13.23
N GLY A 361 8.94 1.61 12.65
CA GLY A 361 8.35 2.92 12.38
C GLY A 361 6.99 3.03 13.06
N TRP A 362 6.63 4.20 13.58
CA TRP A 362 5.34 4.43 14.25
C TRP A 362 4.87 5.88 14.10
N LYS A 363 3.57 6.13 14.38
CA LYS A 363 3.04 7.48 14.44
C LYS A 363 3.25 8.10 15.83
N LEU A 364 3.77 9.32 15.90
CA LEU A 364 3.99 10.03 17.18
C LEU A 364 2.68 10.35 17.91
N SER A 365 1.59 10.52 17.20
CA SER A 365 0.25 10.75 17.76
C SER A 365 -0.39 9.48 18.35
N ASN A 366 0.09 8.29 17.93
CA ASN A 366 -0.39 6.99 18.39
C ASN A 366 0.72 5.94 18.22
N GLU A 367 1.49 5.69 19.27
CA GLU A 367 2.65 4.78 19.23
C GLU A 367 2.29 3.31 18.90
N ASP A 368 1.02 2.91 19.06
CA ASP A 368 0.53 1.58 18.66
C ASP A 368 0.31 1.46 17.13
N GLU A 369 0.35 2.57 16.39
CA GLU A 369 0.17 2.60 14.95
C GLU A 369 1.53 2.50 14.24
N SER A 370 1.82 1.30 13.70
CA SER A 370 3.05 1.04 12.95
C SER A 370 3.04 1.71 11.57
N VAL A 371 4.22 2.16 11.13
CA VAL A 371 4.46 2.69 9.79
C VAL A 371 5.41 1.75 9.06
N ASP A 372 5.11 1.41 7.81
CA ASP A 372 5.97 0.59 6.99
C ASP A 372 7.28 1.31 6.66
N LEU A 373 8.38 0.56 6.67
CA LEU A 373 9.71 1.06 6.35
C LEU A 373 10.18 0.51 5.01
N SER A 374 10.77 1.35 4.17
CA SER A 374 11.65 0.94 3.09
C SER A 374 13.06 0.71 3.62
N VAL A 375 13.86 -0.05 2.88
CA VAL A 375 15.28 -0.33 3.21
C VAL A 375 16.13 0.07 2.02
N ASP A 376 17.20 0.82 2.29
CA ASP A 376 18.17 1.23 1.28
C ASP A 376 19.58 0.83 1.73
N TYR A 377 20.36 0.23 0.80
CA TYR A 377 21.73 -0.20 1.02
C TYR A 377 22.50 -0.26 -0.32
N ASP A 378 23.81 -0.09 -0.25
CA ASP A 378 24.69 -0.01 -1.42
C ASP A 378 25.63 -1.23 -1.49
N PHE A 379 25.05 -2.43 -1.67
CA PHE A 379 25.82 -3.64 -1.94
C PHE A 379 24.94 -4.74 -2.57
N GLU A 380 25.59 -5.63 -3.33
CA GLU A 380 24.95 -6.86 -3.80
C GLU A 380 25.26 -8.00 -2.80
N PRO A 381 24.27 -8.82 -2.38
CA PRO A 381 24.47 -9.88 -1.39
C PRO A 381 25.60 -10.85 -1.74
N GLU A 382 25.78 -11.16 -3.02
CA GLU A 382 26.79 -12.09 -3.52
C GLU A 382 28.22 -11.51 -3.46
N ASP A 383 28.35 -10.18 -3.42
CA ASP A 383 29.63 -9.47 -3.39
C ASP A 383 30.07 -8.99 -2.01
N VAL A 384 29.24 -9.27 -0.97
CA VAL A 384 29.50 -8.85 0.41
C VAL A 384 30.80 -9.46 0.96
N LYS A 385 31.61 -8.63 1.61
CA LYS A 385 32.87 -8.99 2.27
C LYS A 385 32.87 -8.47 3.71
N GLU A 386 33.88 -8.89 4.48
CA GLU A 386 34.09 -8.30 5.81
C GLU A 386 34.22 -6.78 5.70
N GLY A 387 33.44 -6.07 6.51
CA GLY A 387 33.42 -4.62 6.49
C GLY A 387 32.28 -4.02 7.28
N VAL A 388 32.09 -2.72 7.11
CA VAL A 388 30.96 -1.98 7.67
C VAL A 388 30.14 -1.45 6.51
N TYR A 389 28.85 -1.73 6.51
CA TYR A 389 27.89 -1.31 5.52
C TYR A 389 26.83 -0.42 6.18
N GLN A 390 26.40 0.61 5.49
CA GLN A 390 25.31 1.46 5.96
C GLN A 390 23.99 0.95 5.42
N ILE A 391 23.00 0.83 6.31
CA ILE A 391 21.63 0.45 5.99
C ILE A 391 20.72 1.57 6.45
N THR A 392 19.91 2.10 5.56
CA THR A 392 18.97 3.17 5.87
C THR A 392 17.54 2.61 5.86
N PHE A 393 16.81 2.85 6.93
CA PHE A 393 15.39 2.53 7.07
C PHE A 393 14.61 3.83 7.03
N SER A 394 13.63 3.92 6.12
CA SER A 394 12.89 5.15 5.89
C SER A 394 11.39 4.90 5.83
N THR A 395 10.61 5.80 6.41
CA THR A 395 9.17 5.88 6.13
C THR A 395 8.97 6.57 4.77
N THR A 396 7.83 6.34 4.17
CA THR A 396 7.40 7.14 3.02
C THR A 396 7.01 8.54 3.50
N GLY A 397 7.53 9.57 2.85
CA GLY A 397 7.16 10.95 3.12
C GLY A 397 5.70 11.24 2.76
N ARG A 398 5.26 12.47 3.01
CA ARG A 398 3.92 12.89 2.59
C ARG A 398 3.96 13.28 1.12
N GLU A 399 3.33 12.45 0.30
CA GLU A 399 3.26 12.64 -1.13
C GLU A 399 1.88 13.15 -1.55
N PHE A 400 1.86 14.03 -2.54
CA PHE A 400 0.66 14.47 -3.24
C PHE A 400 0.70 14.00 -4.68
N LYS A 401 -0.43 13.50 -5.13
CA LYS A 401 -0.67 13.24 -6.55
C LYS A 401 -1.36 14.47 -7.15
N ILE A 402 -0.81 14.97 -8.25
CA ILE A 402 -1.32 16.14 -8.97
C ILE A 402 -1.61 15.75 -10.41
N HIS A 403 -2.75 16.17 -10.95
CA HIS A 403 -3.10 16.03 -12.36
C HIS A 403 -3.09 17.41 -13.02
N THR A 404 -2.25 17.61 -14.03
CA THR A 404 -2.18 18.87 -14.78
C THR A 404 -2.10 18.63 -16.28
N THR A 405 -2.69 19.50 -17.08
CA THR A 405 -2.58 19.45 -18.54
C THR A 405 -1.30 20.09 -19.09
N ASP A 406 -0.69 20.98 -18.32
CA ASP A 406 0.50 21.74 -18.67
C ASP A 406 1.63 21.46 -17.68
N TYR A 407 2.68 20.77 -18.13
CA TYR A 407 3.90 20.56 -17.39
C TYR A 407 5.12 20.86 -18.27
N THR A 408 6.04 21.67 -17.79
CA THR A 408 7.34 21.95 -18.44
C THR A 408 8.47 21.76 -17.43
N GLU A 409 9.50 20.99 -17.80
CA GLU A 409 10.66 20.72 -16.91
C GLU A 409 11.54 21.97 -16.64
N GLU A 410 11.38 23.05 -17.41
CA GLU A 410 12.23 24.25 -17.28
C GLU A 410 11.74 25.15 -16.13
N GLY A 411 12.39 25.03 -14.98
CA GLY A 411 12.46 26.09 -13.95
C GLY A 411 11.35 26.07 -12.91
N GLN A 412 10.66 24.97 -12.71
CA GLN A 412 9.68 24.82 -11.61
C GLN A 412 10.32 24.12 -10.40
N GLU A 413 10.72 24.90 -9.39
CA GLU A 413 10.68 24.43 -8.01
C GLU A 413 9.20 24.43 -7.62
N VAL A 414 8.62 23.27 -7.45
CA VAL A 414 7.23 23.07 -7.03
C VAL A 414 7.11 23.20 -5.51
#